data_cea6bea88c8308d8c07a95e6b0cca504
#
_entry.id   cea6bea88c8308d8c07a95e6b0cca504
#
_cell.length_a   1.000
_cell.length_b   1.000
_cell.length_c   1.000
_cell.angle_alpha   90.00
_cell.angle_beta   90.00
_cell.angle_gamma   90.00
#
_symmetry.space_group_name_H-M   'P 1'
#
loop_
_entity.id
_entity.type
_entity.pdbx_description
1 polymer ?
#
loop_
_entity_poly.entity_id
_entity_poly.type
_entity_poly.pdbx_seq_one_letter_code
_entity_poly.pdbx_strand_id
1 'polypeptide(L)'
;NKGFKEYFAVKATPNPTILKILKEEGCGTDCSSLTELMMSDRCGFDGSEIMFSSNDTPAEEFILAKQLGATINLDDITHIEFLKECAGIPEKISCRYNPGGVFALGTDIMDNPGDAKYGMTTEQIFEAFKQLKELGVKEFGIHSFLASNTVTNEYYPTLAKQLFELAVKLKEEVGVHIGFINLSGGVGIPYLPDQEGNDIAVIGEGVHKVYDEVLVPAGMGDVKIFTELGRYMLAPNGHLVTKAIHEKHTHKEYIGVDACAVNLMRPAMYGAYHHITVMGKENEPADHVYDITGSLCENNDKFAIDRKLPKIDMGDLLVIHDTGAHGFAMGYNYCLLYTSPSPRD
;
A
#
# COMPACT_ATOMS: atom_id res chain seq x y z
N ASN A 1 11.41 12.33 15.39
CA ASN A 1 12.70 11.83 14.88
C ASN A 1 13.14 12.68 13.70
N LYS A 2 14.33 13.29 13.77
CA LYS A 2 14.86 14.20 12.72
C LYS A 2 15.19 13.50 11.38
N GLY A 3 15.00 12.20 11.24
CA GLY A 3 15.30 11.41 10.05
C GLY A 3 14.18 10.51 9.55
N PHE A 4 12.97 10.62 10.09
CA PHE A 4 11.82 9.84 9.66
C PHE A 4 10.85 10.69 8.84
N LYS A 5 10.28 10.12 7.76
CA LYS A 5 9.15 10.71 7.03
C LYS A 5 8.22 9.62 6.52
N GLU A 6 6.93 9.83 6.72
CA GLU A 6 5.87 9.06 6.08
C GLU A 6 5.51 9.67 4.74
N TYR A 7 5.44 8.85 3.70
CA TYR A 7 4.90 9.17 2.38
C TYR A 7 3.63 8.36 2.18
N PHE A 8 2.47 8.97 2.39
CA PHE A 8 1.21 8.27 2.31
C PHE A 8 0.97 7.66 0.92
N ALA A 9 0.67 6.37 0.84
CA ALA A 9 0.38 5.68 -0.41
C ALA A 9 -0.97 6.17 -0.99
N VAL A 10 -0.92 7.05 -2.01
CA VAL A 10 -2.10 7.70 -2.60
C VAL A 10 -3.12 6.67 -3.11
N LYS A 11 -2.65 5.58 -3.70
CA LYS A 11 -3.49 4.46 -4.18
C LYS A 11 -4.41 3.86 -3.14
N ALA A 12 -4.10 3.99 -1.86
CA ALA A 12 -4.92 3.45 -0.78
C ALA A 12 -6.23 4.24 -0.63
N THR A 13 -6.16 5.58 -0.72
CA THR A 13 -7.32 6.47 -0.61
C THR A 13 -7.05 7.77 -1.37
N PRO A 14 -7.25 7.81 -2.69
CA PRO A 14 -6.94 8.96 -3.56
C PRO A 14 -7.99 10.09 -3.40
N ASN A 15 -8.01 10.73 -2.23
CA ASN A 15 -8.93 11.82 -1.91
C ASN A 15 -8.16 13.11 -1.61
N PRO A 16 -8.36 14.20 -2.40
CA PRO A 16 -7.62 15.45 -2.24
C PRO A 16 -7.76 16.09 -0.85
N THR A 17 -8.91 15.95 -0.21
CA THR A 17 -9.12 16.52 1.14
C THR A 17 -8.30 15.77 2.19
N ILE A 18 -8.29 14.43 2.10
CA ILE A 18 -7.49 13.59 2.99
C ILE A 18 -6.00 13.86 2.77
N LEU A 19 -5.55 13.96 1.51
CA LEU A 19 -4.14 14.27 1.21
C LEU A 19 -3.71 15.61 1.81
N LYS A 20 -4.57 16.64 1.78
CA LYS A 20 -4.26 17.93 2.40
C LYS A 20 -4.17 17.84 3.93
N ILE A 21 -5.04 17.08 4.58
CA ILE A 21 -4.97 16.82 6.03
C ILE A 21 -3.65 16.12 6.37
N LEU A 22 -3.29 15.06 5.61
CA LEU A 22 -2.03 14.35 5.83
C LEU A 22 -0.80 15.25 5.59
N LYS A 23 -0.88 16.17 4.63
CA LYS A 23 0.16 17.18 4.42
C LYS A 23 0.33 18.09 5.63
N GLU A 24 -0.76 18.57 6.22
CA GLU A 24 -0.74 19.39 7.42
C GLU A 24 -0.08 18.67 8.61
N GLU A 25 -0.20 17.34 8.66
CA GLU A 25 0.47 16.47 9.64
C GLU A 25 1.94 16.14 9.28
N GLY A 26 2.46 16.68 8.16
CA GLY A 26 3.85 16.51 7.73
C GLY A 26 4.13 15.27 6.86
N CYS A 27 3.11 14.54 6.43
CA CYS A 27 3.28 13.45 5.48
C CYS A 27 3.64 13.96 4.08
N GLY A 28 4.38 13.17 3.33
CA GLY A 28 4.48 13.26 1.89
C GLY A 28 3.47 12.33 1.21
N THR A 29 3.61 12.16 -0.11
CA THR A 29 2.82 11.22 -0.91
C THR A 29 3.71 10.21 -1.63
N ASP A 30 3.30 8.93 -1.62
CA ASP A 30 3.82 7.92 -2.54
C ASP A 30 2.85 7.76 -3.70
N CYS A 31 3.32 8.01 -4.91
CA CYS A 31 2.58 7.97 -6.16
C CYS A 31 3.03 6.78 -7.01
N SER A 32 2.08 6.10 -7.63
CA SER A 32 2.32 4.95 -8.50
C SER A 32 1.78 5.15 -9.93
N SER A 33 1.29 6.36 -10.25
CA SER A 33 0.73 6.69 -11.56
C SER A 33 0.74 8.19 -11.86
N LEU A 34 0.53 8.52 -13.15
CA LEU A 34 0.41 9.90 -13.61
C LEU A 34 -0.66 10.68 -12.83
N THR A 35 -1.82 10.08 -12.63
CA THR A 35 -2.95 10.74 -11.95
C THR A 35 -2.63 11.03 -10.48
N GLU A 36 -1.91 10.14 -9.81
CA GLU A 36 -1.49 10.35 -8.42
C GLU A 36 -0.44 11.47 -8.31
N LEU A 37 0.51 11.55 -9.25
CA LEU A 37 1.45 12.68 -9.35
C LEU A 37 0.72 14.01 -9.54
N MET A 38 -0.23 14.06 -10.49
CA MET A 38 -1.05 15.26 -10.75
C MET A 38 -1.90 15.66 -9.53
N MET A 39 -2.43 14.67 -8.79
CA MET A 39 -3.21 14.92 -7.58
C MET A 39 -2.34 15.50 -6.48
N SER A 40 -1.15 14.94 -6.26
CA SER A 40 -0.20 15.41 -5.27
C SER A 40 0.25 16.85 -5.55
N ASP A 41 0.60 17.16 -6.80
CA ASP A 41 0.92 18.53 -7.24
C ASP A 41 -0.24 19.50 -6.96
N ARG A 42 -1.46 19.15 -7.37
CA ARG A 42 -2.65 19.99 -7.13
C ARG A 42 -3.03 20.14 -5.66
N CYS A 43 -2.64 19.19 -4.81
CA CYS A 43 -2.77 19.32 -3.36
C CYS A 43 -1.65 20.15 -2.74
N GLY A 44 -0.68 20.61 -3.56
CA GLY A 44 0.39 21.52 -3.18
C GLY A 44 1.59 20.84 -2.52
N PHE A 45 1.80 19.54 -2.74
CA PHE A 45 3.02 18.87 -2.29
C PHE A 45 4.22 19.33 -3.13
N ASP A 46 5.33 19.65 -2.45
CA ASP A 46 6.59 19.91 -3.11
C ASP A 46 7.23 18.60 -3.61
N GLY A 47 8.11 18.70 -4.63
CA GLY A 47 8.77 17.50 -5.17
C GLY A 47 9.52 16.66 -4.12
N SER A 48 10.13 17.31 -3.11
CA SER A 48 10.77 16.62 -1.99
C SER A 48 9.80 15.88 -1.06
N GLU A 49 8.51 16.14 -1.20
CA GLU A 49 7.41 15.50 -0.46
C GLU A 49 6.73 14.41 -1.30
N ILE A 50 7.22 14.14 -2.52
CA ILE A 50 6.65 13.14 -3.42
C ILE A 50 7.66 12.02 -3.66
N MET A 51 7.28 10.80 -3.32
CA MET A 51 7.92 9.57 -3.82
C MET A 51 7.16 9.10 -5.05
N PHE A 52 7.87 8.59 -6.04
CA PHE A 52 7.26 7.99 -7.22
C PHE A 52 7.77 6.56 -7.38
N SER A 53 6.94 5.60 -6.94
CA SER A 53 7.24 4.17 -6.84
C SER A 53 6.36 3.36 -7.80
N SER A 54 6.54 3.58 -9.10
CA SER A 54 5.88 2.81 -10.17
C SER A 54 6.71 1.59 -10.56
N ASN A 55 6.16 0.66 -11.34
CA ASN A 55 6.87 -0.53 -11.79
C ASN A 55 7.01 -0.63 -13.32
N ASP A 56 5.94 -0.71 -14.08
CA ASP A 56 5.96 -0.69 -15.55
C ASP A 56 5.71 0.74 -16.06
N THR A 57 6.64 1.63 -15.82
CA THR A 57 6.46 3.08 -15.86
C THR A 57 6.49 3.64 -17.29
N PRO A 58 5.41 4.27 -17.80
CA PRO A 58 5.41 5.00 -19.06
C PRO A 58 6.30 6.24 -19.02
N ALA A 59 6.76 6.69 -20.19
CA ALA A 59 7.66 7.83 -20.32
C ALA A 59 7.06 9.13 -19.73
N GLU A 60 5.78 9.40 -19.97
CA GLU A 60 5.10 10.59 -19.46
C GLU A 60 5.07 10.67 -17.93
N GLU A 61 5.04 9.54 -17.24
CA GLU A 61 5.09 9.48 -15.78
C GLU A 61 6.47 9.84 -15.25
N PHE A 62 7.55 9.31 -15.85
CA PHE A 62 8.91 9.70 -15.52
C PHE A 62 9.18 11.18 -15.81
N ILE A 63 8.69 11.68 -16.96
CA ILE A 63 8.81 13.10 -17.31
C ILE A 63 8.15 13.97 -16.26
N LEU A 64 6.89 13.68 -15.90
CA LEU A 64 6.17 14.47 -14.90
C LEU A 64 6.81 14.36 -13.52
N ALA A 65 7.17 13.14 -13.06
CA ALA A 65 7.82 12.94 -11.76
C ALA A 65 9.09 13.78 -11.64
N LYS A 66 9.91 13.77 -12.68
CA LYS A 66 11.14 14.60 -12.71
C LYS A 66 10.85 16.10 -12.77
N GLN A 67 9.87 16.54 -13.56
CA GLN A 67 9.45 17.95 -13.63
C GLN A 67 8.97 18.48 -12.27
N LEU A 68 8.25 17.66 -11.53
CA LEU A 68 7.80 17.99 -10.16
C LEU A 68 8.94 17.97 -9.14
N GLY A 69 10.09 17.38 -9.47
CA GLY A 69 11.19 17.16 -8.54
C GLY A 69 10.95 16.02 -7.55
N ALA A 70 10.03 15.09 -7.89
CA ALA A 70 9.74 13.91 -7.08
C ALA A 70 10.96 12.98 -6.98
N THR A 71 11.07 12.25 -5.89
CA THR A 71 12.07 11.19 -5.75
C THR A 71 11.61 9.97 -6.53
N ILE A 72 12.27 9.66 -7.64
CA ILE A 72 11.97 8.52 -8.50
C ILE A 72 12.59 7.26 -7.90
N ASN A 73 11.80 6.20 -7.77
CA ASN A 73 12.24 4.86 -7.38
C ASN A 73 12.18 3.94 -8.59
N LEU A 74 13.34 3.47 -9.06
CA LEU A 74 13.46 2.56 -10.21
C LEU A 74 13.16 1.13 -9.77
N ASP A 75 12.28 0.47 -10.50
CA ASP A 75 11.84 -0.90 -10.22
C ASP A 75 12.77 -1.94 -10.84
N ASP A 76 13.38 -1.65 -11.99
CA ASP A 76 14.28 -2.54 -12.72
C ASP A 76 15.50 -1.78 -13.28
N ILE A 77 16.58 -2.50 -13.49
CA ILE A 77 17.84 -1.92 -14.02
C ILE A 77 17.66 -1.34 -15.43
N THR A 78 16.79 -1.90 -16.25
CA THR A 78 16.49 -1.41 -17.60
C THR A 78 15.83 -0.02 -17.59
N HIS A 79 15.22 0.36 -16.49
CA HIS A 79 14.61 1.67 -16.32
C HIS A 79 15.65 2.81 -16.27
N ILE A 80 16.92 2.52 -15.99
CA ILE A 80 17.97 3.53 -15.96
C ILE A 80 18.14 4.17 -17.35
N GLU A 81 18.32 3.37 -18.38
CA GLU A 81 18.49 3.89 -19.74
C GLU A 81 17.19 4.51 -20.24
N PHE A 82 16.05 3.89 -19.97
CA PHE A 82 14.75 4.43 -20.36
C PHE A 82 14.47 5.81 -19.72
N LEU A 83 14.72 5.96 -18.42
CA LEU A 83 14.59 7.26 -17.73
C LEU A 83 15.56 8.30 -18.31
N LYS A 84 16.80 7.90 -18.58
CA LYS A 84 17.82 8.77 -19.18
C LYS A 84 17.37 9.30 -20.54
N GLU A 85 16.81 8.45 -21.39
CA GLU A 85 16.34 8.82 -22.72
C GLU A 85 15.10 9.72 -22.69
N CYS A 86 14.09 9.39 -21.87
CA CYS A 86 12.80 10.10 -21.90
C CYS A 86 12.79 11.38 -21.03
N ALA A 87 13.52 11.40 -19.92
CA ALA A 87 13.47 12.52 -18.97
C ALA A 87 14.85 13.00 -18.51
N GLY A 88 15.91 12.20 -18.70
CA GLY A 88 17.23 12.42 -18.12
C GLY A 88 17.29 12.03 -16.63
N ILE A 89 18.49 11.69 -16.16
CA ILE A 89 18.70 11.21 -14.78
C ILE A 89 18.62 12.38 -13.79
N PRO A 90 17.84 12.25 -12.68
CA PRO A 90 17.81 13.24 -11.61
C PRO A 90 19.05 13.10 -10.70
N GLU A 91 19.34 14.12 -9.91
CA GLU A 91 20.45 14.08 -8.93
C GLU A 91 20.16 13.15 -7.74
N LYS A 92 18.89 12.92 -7.42
CA LYS A 92 18.42 12.04 -6.35
C LYS A 92 17.56 10.92 -6.94
N ILE A 93 17.89 9.68 -6.63
CA ILE A 93 17.19 8.50 -7.14
C ILE A 93 17.19 7.36 -6.12
N SER A 94 16.18 6.52 -6.19
CA SER A 94 16.05 5.30 -5.40
C SER A 94 15.95 4.09 -6.33
N CYS A 95 16.37 2.93 -5.84
CA CYS A 95 16.16 1.65 -6.52
C CYS A 95 15.42 0.68 -5.60
N ARG A 96 14.48 -0.06 -6.20
CA ARG A 96 13.75 -1.10 -5.48
C ARG A 96 14.55 -2.40 -5.47
N TYR A 97 14.80 -2.90 -4.28
CA TYR A 97 15.49 -4.16 -4.05
C TYR A 97 14.49 -5.31 -3.86
N ASN A 98 14.77 -6.44 -4.51
CA ASN A 98 14.09 -7.70 -4.33
C ASN A 98 15.12 -8.77 -3.89
N PRO A 99 15.06 -9.25 -2.65
CA PRO A 99 16.01 -10.25 -2.15
C PRO A 99 15.83 -11.63 -2.77
N GLY A 100 14.73 -11.88 -3.49
CA GLY A 100 14.35 -13.19 -3.99
C GLY A 100 13.92 -14.16 -2.89
N GLY A 101 13.66 -15.42 -3.27
CA GLY A 101 13.31 -16.50 -2.35
C GLY A 101 11.95 -16.31 -1.67
N VAL A 102 11.84 -16.82 -0.45
CA VAL A 102 10.62 -16.78 0.37
C VAL A 102 10.81 -15.82 1.54
N PHE A 103 9.87 -14.92 1.74
CA PHE A 103 9.85 -14.03 2.90
C PHE A 103 8.95 -14.62 4.00
N ALA A 104 9.54 -15.00 5.13
CA ALA A 104 8.85 -15.75 6.19
C ALA A 104 7.67 -15.00 6.83
N LEU A 105 7.64 -13.67 6.73
CA LEU A 105 6.56 -12.79 7.24
C LEU A 105 5.62 -12.32 6.12
N GLY A 106 5.65 -12.99 4.96
CA GLY A 106 4.75 -12.71 3.83
C GLY A 106 3.29 -13.03 4.14
N THR A 107 2.41 -12.57 3.29
CA THR A 107 0.96 -12.80 3.36
C THR A 107 0.45 -13.28 2.00
N ASP A 108 -0.74 -13.89 1.97
CA ASP A 108 -1.38 -14.39 0.74
C ASP A 108 -1.81 -13.27 -0.25
N ILE A 109 -1.63 -12.00 0.13
CA ILE A 109 -1.96 -10.85 -0.73
C ILE A 109 -0.87 -10.59 -1.79
N MET A 110 0.37 -10.97 -1.49
CA MET A 110 1.51 -10.84 -2.40
C MET A 110 2.25 -12.16 -2.53
N ASP A 111 2.76 -12.41 -3.72
CA ASP A 111 3.69 -13.51 -3.98
C ASP A 111 4.97 -13.35 -3.14
N ASN A 112 5.66 -14.46 -2.91
CA ASN A 112 7.00 -14.42 -2.35
C ASN A 112 7.94 -13.58 -3.23
N PRO A 113 8.99 -12.96 -2.67
CA PRO A 113 9.91 -12.15 -3.45
C PRO A 113 10.48 -12.82 -4.69
N GLY A 114 10.67 -14.15 -4.66
CA GLY A 114 11.14 -14.92 -5.82
C GLY A 114 10.15 -14.99 -6.98
N ASP A 115 8.87 -14.81 -6.73
CA ASP A 115 7.78 -14.88 -7.73
C ASP A 115 7.15 -13.50 -7.99
N ALA A 116 7.47 -12.50 -7.14
CA ALA A 116 6.94 -11.15 -7.26
C ALA A 116 7.54 -10.41 -8.46
N LYS A 117 6.72 -9.63 -9.17
CA LYS A 117 7.13 -8.85 -10.34
C LYS A 117 7.98 -7.62 -10.03
N TYR A 118 8.30 -7.34 -8.79
CA TYR A 118 8.87 -6.08 -8.32
C TYR A 118 10.33 -6.19 -7.94
N GLY A 119 11.13 -5.22 -8.38
CA GLY A 119 12.43 -4.92 -7.82
C GLY A 119 13.60 -5.68 -8.44
N MET A 120 14.79 -5.15 -8.24
CA MET A 120 16.07 -5.63 -8.75
C MET A 120 16.64 -6.74 -7.87
N THR A 121 17.23 -7.76 -8.47
CA THR A 121 18.02 -8.78 -7.74
C THR A 121 19.24 -8.16 -7.06
N THR A 122 19.92 -8.94 -6.21
CA THR A 122 21.15 -8.48 -5.56
C THR A 122 22.22 -8.05 -6.58
N GLU A 123 22.42 -8.83 -7.63
CA GLU A 123 23.38 -8.53 -8.67
C GLU A 123 23.01 -7.26 -9.44
N GLN A 124 21.71 -7.14 -9.80
CA GLN A 124 21.21 -5.98 -10.53
C GLN A 124 21.30 -4.70 -9.70
N ILE A 125 21.04 -4.73 -8.40
CA ILE A 125 21.07 -3.51 -7.59
C ILE A 125 22.48 -2.97 -7.43
N PHE A 126 23.48 -3.83 -7.26
CA PHE A 126 24.87 -3.40 -7.23
C PHE A 126 25.31 -2.76 -8.56
N GLU A 127 24.92 -3.38 -9.67
CA GLU A 127 25.23 -2.83 -11.00
C GLU A 127 24.48 -1.53 -11.27
N ALA A 128 23.19 -1.43 -10.88
CA ALA A 128 22.41 -0.21 -11.02
C ALA A 128 23.02 0.98 -10.27
N PHE A 129 23.50 0.77 -9.05
CA PHE A 129 24.15 1.84 -8.28
C PHE A 129 25.50 2.26 -8.86
N LYS A 130 26.26 1.35 -9.51
CA LYS A 130 27.46 1.71 -10.25
C LYS A 130 27.14 2.60 -11.45
N GLN A 131 26.17 2.19 -12.28
CA GLN A 131 25.71 2.96 -13.44
C GLN A 131 25.19 4.34 -13.05
N LEU A 132 24.34 4.41 -12.02
CA LEU A 132 23.79 5.68 -11.54
C LEU A 132 24.88 6.63 -11.00
N LYS A 133 25.89 6.08 -10.32
CA LYS A 133 27.06 6.86 -9.87
C LYS A 133 27.85 7.43 -11.05
N GLU A 134 28.08 6.62 -12.08
CA GLU A 134 28.75 7.06 -13.32
C GLU A 134 27.93 8.12 -14.07
N LEU A 135 26.62 8.06 -14.01
CA LEU A 135 25.69 9.03 -14.59
C LEU A 135 25.57 10.33 -13.77
N GLY A 136 26.25 10.42 -12.62
CA GLY A 136 26.35 11.65 -11.83
C GLY A 136 25.28 11.84 -10.77
N VAL A 137 24.56 10.78 -10.38
CA VAL A 137 23.64 10.81 -9.24
C VAL A 137 24.40 11.13 -7.96
N LYS A 138 23.83 12.00 -7.12
CA LYS A 138 24.46 12.51 -5.89
C LYS A 138 23.81 11.94 -4.61
N GLU A 139 22.50 11.74 -4.64
CA GLU A 139 21.73 11.21 -3.50
C GLU A 139 21.10 9.87 -3.89
N PHE A 140 21.40 8.84 -3.11
CA PHE A 140 20.97 7.49 -3.38
C PHE A 140 19.99 7.01 -2.29
N GLY A 141 18.94 6.33 -2.70
CA GLY A 141 18.00 5.64 -1.81
C GLY A 141 17.85 4.18 -2.15
N ILE A 142 17.42 3.41 -1.17
CA ILE A 142 16.99 2.01 -1.35
C ILE A 142 15.53 1.90 -0.92
N HIS A 143 14.77 1.12 -1.66
CA HIS A 143 13.37 0.81 -1.40
C HIS A 143 13.17 -0.70 -1.46
N SER A 144 12.25 -1.26 -0.66
CA SER A 144 11.77 -2.63 -0.83
C SER A 144 10.37 -2.80 -0.28
N PHE A 145 9.55 -3.60 -0.96
CA PHE A 145 8.18 -3.92 -0.56
C PHE A 145 7.98 -5.43 -0.69
N LEU A 146 7.96 -6.15 0.42
CA LEU A 146 7.97 -7.62 0.45
C LEU A 146 6.66 -8.24 0.90
N ALA A 147 5.74 -7.48 1.48
CA ALA A 147 4.47 -7.99 1.97
C ALA A 147 3.39 -6.90 2.04
N SER A 148 2.14 -7.31 2.09
CA SER A 148 0.98 -6.43 2.28
C SER A 148 0.06 -6.99 3.34
N ASN A 149 -0.43 -6.11 4.24
CA ASN A 149 -1.29 -6.45 5.37
C ASN A 149 -0.67 -7.46 6.34
N THR A 150 0.60 -7.27 6.69
CA THR A 150 1.21 -8.06 7.78
C THR A 150 0.71 -7.57 9.13
N VAL A 151 0.27 -8.51 9.96
CA VAL A 151 -0.21 -8.22 11.33
C VAL A 151 0.79 -8.79 12.32
N THR A 152 2.02 -8.27 12.26
CA THR A 152 3.12 -8.59 13.17
C THR A 152 4.04 -7.39 13.33
N ASN A 153 4.51 -7.15 14.55
CA ASN A 153 5.44 -6.07 14.85
C ASN A 153 6.87 -6.32 14.31
N GLU A 154 7.15 -7.52 13.79
CA GLU A 154 8.48 -7.93 13.34
C GLU A 154 8.75 -7.61 11.86
N TYR A 155 7.72 -7.28 11.07
CA TYR A 155 7.86 -7.06 9.63
C TYR A 155 8.89 -5.96 9.30
N TYR A 156 8.68 -4.74 9.79
CA TYR A 156 9.60 -3.65 9.52
C TYR A 156 10.99 -3.83 10.12
N PRO A 157 11.17 -4.28 11.37
CA PRO A 157 12.49 -4.57 11.89
C PRO A 157 13.26 -5.60 11.04
N THR A 158 12.57 -6.63 10.55
CA THR A 158 13.19 -7.67 9.69
C THR A 158 13.58 -7.10 8.32
N LEU A 159 12.69 -6.36 7.69
CA LEU A 159 12.96 -5.68 6.42
C LEU A 159 14.07 -4.64 6.57
N ALA A 160 14.03 -3.84 7.63
CA ALA A 160 15.04 -2.83 7.92
C ALA A 160 16.43 -3.45 8.04
N LYS A 161 16.55 -4.58 8.74
CA LYS A 161 17.84 -5.29 8.86
C LYS A 161 18.41 -5.65 7.49
N GLN A 162 17.61 -6.22 6.61
CA GLN A 162 18.05 -6.60 5.26
C GLN A 162 18.52 -5.38 4.45
N LEU A 163 17.75 -4.28 4.48
CA LEU A 163 18.09 -3.08 3.73
C LEU A 163 19.27 -2.31 4.31
N PHE A 164 19.43 -2.31 5.63
CA PHE A 164 20.56 -1.67 6.29
C PHE A 164 21.86 -2.42 6.00
N GLU A 165 21.86 -3.75 6.05
CA GLU A 165 22.99 -4.58 5.65
C GLU A 165 23.36 -4.40 4.17
N LEU A 166 22.35 -4.28 3.28
CA LEU A 166 22.56 -3.96 1.87
C LEU A 166 23.19 -2.58 1.68
N ALA A 167 22.72 -1.57 2.42
CA ALA A 167 23.27 -0.21 2.35
C ALA A 167 24.74 -0.16 2.75
N VAL A 168 25.12 -0.91 3.80
CA VAL A 168 26.53 -1.04 4.22
C VAL A 168 27.38 -1.67 3.12
N LYS A 169 26.91 -2.78 2.53
CA LYS A 169 27.63 -3.43 1.41
C LYS A 169 27.78 -2.52 0.19
N LEU A 170 26.73 -1.77 -0.19
CA LEU A 170 26.81 -0.82 -1.30
C LEU A 170 27.84 0.30 -1.04
N LYS A 171 27.93 0.76 0.21
CA LYS A 171 28.97 1.70 0.62
C LYS A 171 30.38 1.10 0.48
N GLU A 172 30.57 -0.12 0.92
CA GLU A 172 31.87 -0.80 0.91
C GLU A 172 32.32 -1.21 -0.50
N GLU A 173 31.43 -1.79 -1.30
CA GLU A 173 31.77 -2.42 -2.58
C GLU A 173 31.61 -1.48 -3.78
N VAL A 174 30.62 -0.56 -3.75
CA VAL A 174 30.33 0.39 -4.84
C VAL A 174 30.86 1.79 -4.51
N GLY A 175 31.04 2.08 -3.22
CA GLY A 175 31.46 3.41 -2.76
C GLY A 175 30.39 4.47 -2.98
N VAL A 176 29.12 4.11 -2.75
CA VAL A 176 27.98 5.04 -2.73
C VAL A 176 27.49 5.18 -1.31
N HIS A 177 27.09 6.39 -0.92
CA HIS A 177 26.45 6.63 0.36
C HIS A 177 24.93 6.64 0.18
N ILE A 178 24.22 5.77 0.90
CA ILE A 178 22.77 5.73 0.89
C ILE A 178 22.25 6.81 1.84
N GLY A 179 21.56 7.81 1.32
CA GLY A 179 21.03 8.93 2.10
C GLY A 179 19.67 8.64 2.75
N PHE A 180 18.92 7.70 2.20
CA PHE A 180 17.65 7.25 2.79
C PHE A 180 17.31 5.81 2.44
N ILE A 181 16.55 5.17 3.33
CA ILE A 181 16.01 3.83 3.14
C ILE A 181 14.51 3.89 3.33
N ASN A 182 13.77 3.45 2.31
CA ASN A 182 12.32 3.41 2.29
C ASN A 182 11.85 1.98 2.55
N LEU A 183 11.20 1.77 3.70
CA LEU A 183 10.62 0.49 4.11
C LEU A 183 9.27 0.22 3.42
N SER A 184 8.81 1.15 2.58
CA SER A 184 7.53 1.09 1.87
C SER A 184 6.32 0.94 2.80
N GLY A 185 5.27 0.26 2.34
CA GLY A 185 4.10 -0.09 3.12
C GLY A 185 4.18 -1.50 3.70
N GLY A 186 3.03 -2.13 3.85
CA GLY A 186 2.93 -3.53 4.25
C GLY A 186 2.37 -3.76 5.65
N VAL A 187 2.52 -2.81 6.57
CA VAL A 187 1.91 -2.89 7.90
C VAL A 187 0.39 -2.91 7.75
N GLY A 188 -0.22 -3.96 8.28
CA GLY A 188 -1.64 -4.24 8.18
C GLY A 188 -2.44 -3.80 9.39
N ILE A 189 -3.73 -4.08 9.31
CA ILE A 189 -4.70 -3.91 10.40
C ILE A 189 -5.34 -5.25 10.73
N PRO A 190 -5.86 -5.43 11.95
CA PRO A 190 -6.63 -6.61 12.30
C PRO A 190 -8.02 -6.50 11.69
N TYR A 191 -8.30 -7.26 10.64
CA TYR A 191 -9.64 -7.33 10.06
C TYR A 191 -10.59 -8.27 10.83
N LEU A 192 -10.03 -9.29 11.48
CA LEU A 192 -10.81 -10.22 12.29
C LEU A 192 -11.01 -9.64 13.70
N PRO A 193 -12.20 -9.80 14.32
CA PRO A 193 -12.52 -9.24 15.63
C PRO A 193 -11.54 -9.67 16.75
N ASP A 194 -11.03 -10.90 16.67
CA ASP A 194 -10.13 -11.48 17.67
C ASP A 194 -8.65 -11.38 17.31
N GLN A 195 -8.31 -10.69 16.22
CA GLN A 195 -6.95 -10.54 15.77
C GLN A 195 -6.28 -9.37 16.50
N GLU A 196 -5.11 -9.60 17.08
CA GLU A 196 -4.31 -8.52 17.65
C GLU A 196 -3.75 -7.63 16.54
N GLY A 197 -3.80 -6.32 16.75
CA GLY A 197 -3.26 -5.32 15.83
C GLY A 197 -1.77 -5.09 16.02
N ASN A 198 -1.18 -4.41 15.05
CA ASN A 198 0.18 -3.92 15.15
C ASN A 198 0.29 -2.77 16.17
N ASP A 199 1.37 -2.76 16.94
CA ASP A 199 1.78 -1.62 17.76
C ASP A 199 2.89 -0.85 17.02
N ILE A 200 2.57 0.34 16.52
CA ILE A 200 3.50 1.16 15.75
C ILE A 200 4.69 1.66 16.59
N ALA A 201 4.51 1.79 17.91
CA ALA A 201 5.60 2.15 18.80
C ALA A 201 6.62 1.01 18.93
N VAL A 202 6.14 -0.22 19.12
CA VAL A 202 6.99 -1.43 19.17
C VAL A 202 7.70 -1.63 17.83
N ILE A 203 7.01 -1.44 16.71
CA ILE A 203 7.62 -1.47 15.37
C ILE A 203 8.74 -0.44 15.28
N GLY A 204 8.47 0.81 15.67
CA GLY A 204 9.45 1.90 15.62
C GLY A 204 10.66 1.66 16.50
N GLU A 205 10.48 1.12 17.70
CA GLU A 205 11.58 0.73 18.59
C GLU A 205 12.41 -0.40 17.98
N GLY A 206 11.76 -1.39 17.37
CA GLY A 206 12.43 -2.49 16.68
C GLY A 206 13.30 -2.01 15.52
N VAL A 207 12.79 -1.12 14.66
CA VAL A 207 13.55 -0.50 13.56
C VAL A 207 14.70 0.34 14.09
N HIS A 208 14.49 1.12 15.16
CA HIS A 208 15.52 1.95 15.77
C HIS A 208 16.65 1.11 16.33
N LYS A 209 16.34 0.01 16.99
CA LYS A 209 17.34 -0.93 17.50
C LYS A 209 18.23 -1.47 16.37
N VAL A 210 17.62 -1.92 15.27
CA VAL A 210 18.38 -2.43 14.11
C VAL A 210 19.22 -1.32 13.47
N TYR A 211 18.73 -0.08 13.47
CA TYR A 211 19.47 1.09 12.99
C TYR A 211 20.76 1.29 13.78
N ASP A 212 20.65 1.26 15.09
CA ASP A 212 21.80 1.42 16.00
C ASP A 212 22.78 0.25 15.92
N GLU A 213 22.30 -0.95 15.64
CA GLU A 213 23.14 -2.15 15.53
C GLU A 213 23.88 -2.24 14.18
N VAL A 214 23.31 -1.72 13.09
CA VAL A 214 23.85 -1.93 11.72
C VAL A 214 24.39 -0.63 11.12
N LEU A 215 23.62 0.43 11.07
CA LEU A 215 24.01 1.66 10.36
C LEU A 215 24.97 2.53 11.16
N VAL A 216 24.73 2.69 12.46
CA VAL A 216 25.57 3.57 13.29
C VAL A 216 27.03 3.08 13.34
N PRO A 217 27.33 1.80 13.58
CA PRO A 217 28.70 1.29 13.57
C PRO A 217 29.40 1.39 12.21
N ALA A 218 28.61 1.34 11.10
CA ALA A 218 29.10 1.50 9.74
C ALA A 218 29.35 2.97 9.34
N GLY A 219 29.17 3.92 10.27
CA GLY A 219 29.29 5.36 9.99
C GLY A 219 28.23 5.87 9.04
N MET A 220 26.99 5.35 9.16
CA MET A 220 25.80 5.70 8.37
C MET A 220 24.64 6.17 9.27
N GLY A 221 24.94 6.77 10.40
CA GLY A 221 23.96 7.29 11.36
C GLY A 221 23.19 8.55 10.89
N ASP A 222 23.42 9.00 9.66
CA ASP A 222 22.74 10.10 8.97
C ASP A 222 21.64 9.61 8.00
N VAL A 223 21.55 8.30 7.73
CA VAL A 223 20.57 7.71 6.83
C VAL A 223 19.14 7.98 7.34
N LYS A 224 18.30 8.50 6.46
CA LYS A 224 16.89 8.77 6.77
C LYS A 224 16.04 7.52 6.52
N ILE A 225 14.98 7.36 7.31
CA ILE A 225 14.05 6.23 7.17
C ILE A 225 12.70 6.76 6.67
N PHE A 226 12.21 6.17 5.59
CA PHE A 226 10.91 6.49 4.99
C PHE A 226 9.99 5.29 5.04
N THR A 227 8.69 5.57 5.06
CA THR A 227 7.62 4.58 4.99
C THR A 227 6.54 5.05 4.01
N GLU A 228 5.76 4.09 3.46
CA GLU A 228 4.69 4.35 2.49
C GLU A 228 3.40 3.66 2.96
N LEU A 229 2.95 4.00 4.16
CA LEU A 229 1.75 3.40 4.74
C LEU A 229 0.49 3.92 4.04
N GLY A 230 -0.42 3.02 3.73
CA GLY A 230 -1.74 3.35 3.21
C GLY A 230 -2.83 2.71 4.06
N ARG A 231 -2.87 1.38 4.06
CA ARG A 231 -3.86 0.60 4.79
C ARG A 231 -3.89 0.92 6.28
N TYR A 232 -2.73 0.88 6.92
CA TYR A 232 -2.60 1.14 8.36
C TYR A 232 -3.15 2.52 8.74
N MET A 233 -2.94 3.51 7.89
CA MET A 233 -3.35 4.89 8.14
C MET A 233 -4.87 5.08 8.09
N LEU A 234 -5.55 4.49 7.11
CA LEU A 234 -6.92 4.88 6.79
C LEU A 234 -7.95 3.75 6.77
N ALA A 235 -7.58 2.48 6.66
CA ALA A 235 -8.57 1.41 6.54
C ALA A 235 -9.59 1.40 7.69
N PRO A 236 -9.21 1.55 8.97
CA PRO A 236 -10.16 1.57 10.07
C PRO A 236 -11.08 2.81 10.10
N ASN A 237 -10.74 3.84 9.33
CA ASN A 237 -11.43 5.13 9.36
C ASN A 237 -12.52 5.27 8.28
N GLY A 238 -12.86 4.19 7.58
CA GLY A 238 -13.90 4.19 6.55
C GLY A 238 -14.74 2.93 6.57
N HIS A 239 -16.00 3.08 6.20
CA HIS A 239 -16.99 2.01 6.16
C HIS A 239 -17.78 2.07 4.85
N LEU A 240 -18.16 0.89 4.32
CA LEU A 240 -19.15 0.79 3.25
C LEU A 240 -20.50 0.51 3.89
N VAL A 241 -21.44 1.45 3.73
CA VAL A 241 -22.84 1.28 4.17
C VAL A 241 -23.66 0.83 2.99
N THR A 242 -24.42 -0.23 3.16
CA THR A 242 -25.28 -0.81 2.12
C THR A 242 -26.60 -1.29 2.68
N LYS A 243 -27.63 -1.37 1.84
CA LYS A 243 -28.99 -1.74 2.23
C LYS A 243 -29.31 -3.15 1.76
N ALA A 244 -29.92 -3.94 2.62
CA ALA A 244 -30.56 -5.21 2.26
C ALA A 244 -31.76 -4.96 1.35
N ILE A 245 -31.72 -5.51 0.14
CA ILE A 245 -32.76 -5.30 -0.91
C ILE A 245 -33.47 -6.59 -1.30
N HIS A 246 -32.85 -7.75 -1.11
CA HIS A 246 -33.43 -9.05 -1.44
C HIS A 246 -32.99 -10.15 -0.49
N GLU A 247 -33.91 -11.08 -0.21
CA GLU A 247 -33.63 -12.39 0.40
C GLU A 247 -33.73 -13.47 -0.67
N LYS A 248 -32.91 -14.51 -0.56
CA LYS A 248 -33.00 -15.72 -1.36
C LYS A 248 -32.82 -16.94 -0.47
N HIS A 249 -33.77 -17.84 -0.52
CA HIS A 249 -33.80 -19.09 0.24
C HIS A 249 -33.62 -20.26 -0.74
N THR A 250 -32.39 -20.75 -0.88
CA THR A 250 -32.08 -21.86 -1.77
C THR A 250 -31.38 -22.98 -0.99
N HIS A 251 -30.18 -23.41 -1.38
CA HIS A 251 -29.35 -24.30 -0.57
C HIS A 251 -28.66 -23.58 0.58
N LYS A 252 -28.65 -22.26 0.54
CA LYS A 252 -28.16 -21.34 1.56
C LYS A 252 -29.11 -20.16 1.69
N GLU A 253 -28.94 -19.41 2.75
CA GLU A 253 -29.61 -18.13 2.97
C GLU A 253 -28.75 -16.98 2.42
N TYR A 254 -29.29 -16.19 1.51
CA TYR A 254 -28.61 -15.05 0.90
C TYR A 254 -29.33 -13.75 1.22
N ILE A 255 -28.53 -12.74 1.55
CA ILE A 255 -28.98 -11.35 1.60
C ILE A 255 -28.33 -10.59 0.47
N GLY A 256 -29.13 -10.17 -0.50
CA GLY A 256 -28.71 -9.29 -1.58
C GLY A 256 -28.72 -7.83 -1.12
N VAL A 257 -27.63 -7.11 -1.37
CA VAL A 257 -27.49 -5.70 -1.00
C VAL A 257 -27.35 -4.81 -2.24
N ASP A 258 -27.56 -3.49 -2.07
CA ASP A 258 -27.46 -2.49 -3.15
C ASP A 258 -26.00 -2.10 -3.49
N ALA A 259 -25.00 -2.56 -2.72
CA ALA A 259 -23.60 -2.53 -3.11
C ALA A 259 -23.20 -3.83 -3.83
N CYS A 260 -22.04 -3.82 -4.48
CA CYS A 260 -21.47 -4.99 -5.13
C CYS A 260 -19.92 -4.93 -5.11
N ALA A 261 -19.27 -5.97 -5.62
CA ALA A 261 -17.81 -6.07 -5.60
C ALA A 261 -17.10 -4.91 -6.33
N VAL A 262 -17.75 -4.16 -7.21
CA VAL A 262 -17.18 -2.94 -7.81
C VAL A 262 -16.97 -1.82 -6.78
N ASN A 263 -17.70 -1.85 -5.66
CA ASN A 263 -17.54 -0.89 -4.55
C ASN A 263 -16.48 -1.36 -3.54
N LEU A 264 -16.33 -2.68 -3.36
CA LEU A 264 -15.35 -3.30 -2.48
C LEU A 264 -14.94 -4.67 -3.01
N MET A 265 -13.91 -4.72 -3.84
CA MET A 265 -13.50 -5.95 -4.54
C MET A 265 -12.76 -6.97 -3.65
N ARG A 266 -12.18 -6.54 -2.54
CA ARG A 266 -11.29 -7.36 -1.72
C ARG A 266 -11.89 -8.69 -1.26
N PRO A 267 -13.14 -8.79 -0.77
CA PRO A 267 -13.75 -10.08 -0.44
C PRO A 267 -13.86 -11.01 -1.66
N ALA A 268 -14.29 -10.48 -2.79
CA ALA A 268 -14.49 -11.25 -4.02
C ALA A 268 -13.17 -11.75 -4.63
N MET A 269 -12.11 -10.92 -4.64
CA MET A 269 -10.84 -11.22 -5.31
C MET A 269 -9.87 -11.99 -4.41
N TYR A 270 -9.80 -11.63 -3.13
CA TYR A 270 -8.79 -12.17 -2.21
C TYR A 270 -9.39 -13.06 -1.11
N GLY A 271 -10.71 -13.25 -1.07
CA GLY A 271 -11.37 -13.87 0.07
C GLY A 271 -11.20 -13.08 1.38
N ALA A 272 -10.92 -11.77 1.27
CA ALA A 272 -10.59 -10.93 2.41
C ALA A 272 -11.80 -10.77 3.33
N TYR A 273 -11.56 -10.95 4.63
CA TYR A 273 -12.56 -10.71 5.65
C TYR A 273 -12.75 -9.20 5.87
N HIS A 274 -14.02 -8.79 5.97
CA HIS A 274 -14.44 -7.52 6.56
C HIS A 274 -15.52 -7.81 7.60
N HIS A 275 -15.45 -7.15 8.75
CA HIS A 275 -16.50 -7.25 9.76
C HIS A 275 -17.74 -6.57 9.23
N ILE A 276 -18.91 -7.17 9.52
CA ILE A 276 -20.22 -6.64 9.10
C ILE A 276 -21.10 -6.51 10.34
N THR A 277 -21.70 -5.35 10.52
CA THR A 277 -22.75 -5.12 11.52
C THR A 277 -24.06 -4.73 10.86
N VAL A 278 -25.16 -5.07 11.49
CA VAL A 278 -26.50 -4.64 11.07
C VAL A 278 -26.91 -3.49 11.97
N MET A 279 -27.10 -2.29 11.38
CA MET A 279 -27.40 -1.07 12.13
C MET A 279 -28.66 -1.22 12.99
N GLY A 280 -28.52 -0.90 14.26
CA GLY A 280 -29.61 -1.00 15.24
C GLY A 280 -29.85 -2.40 15.81
N LYS A 281 -29.08 -3.41 15.33
CA LYS A 281 -29.16 -4.82 15.79
C LYS A 281 -27.83 -5.33 16.34
N GLU A 282 -26.90 -4.44 16.71
CA GLU A 282 -25.54 -4.78 17.14
C GLU A 282 -25.50 -5.67 18.41
N ASN A 283 -26.56 -5.61 19.23
CA ASN A 283 -26.67 -6.38 20.45
C ASN A 283 -27.64 -7.60 20.33
N GLU A 284 -28.20 -7.84 19.15
CA GLU A 284 -29.05 -9.00 18.91
C GLU A 284 -28.21 -10.26 18.69
N PRO A 285 -28.78 -11.45 18.97
CA PRO A 285 -28.09 -12.72 18.75
C PRO A 285 -27.69 -12.91 17.28
N ALA A 286 -26.43 -13.23 17.02
CA ALA A 286 -25.93 -13.59 15.68
C ALA A 286 -26.18 -15.09 15.41
N ASP A 287 -27.46 -15.48 15.32
CA ASP A 287 -27.91 -16.86 15.20
C ASP A 287 -28.38 -17.27 13.80
N HIS A 288 -28.33 -16.34 12.85
CA HIS A 288 -28.57 -16.59 11.44
C HIS A 288 -27.25 -16.70 10.67
N VAL A 289 -27.22 -17.53 9.60
CA VAL A 289 -26.04 -17.73 8.76
C VAL A 289 -26.38 -17.29 7.34
N TYR A 290 -25.70 -16.26 6.85
CA TYR A 290 -25.94 -15.68 5.53
C TYR A 290 -24.70 -15.64 4.67
N ASP A 291 -24.91 -15.76 3.34
CA ASP A 291 -24.01 -15.18 2.34
C ASP A 291 -24.52 -13.75 2.01
N ILE A 292 -23.68 -12.74 2.15
CA ILE A 292 -24.01 -11.35 1.79
C ILE A 292 -23.52 -11.10 0.37
N THR A 293 -24.43 -10.79 -0.56
CA THR A 293 -24.16 -10.77 -2.01
C THR A 293 -24.51 -9.44 -2.65
N GLY A 294 -23.73 -9.04 -3.65
CA GLY A 294 -24.06 -7.94 -4.53
C GLY A 294 -24.93 -8.35 -5.72
N SER A 295 -25.13 -7.42 -6.64
CA SER A 295 -26.00 -7.55 -7.81
C SER A 295 -25.29 -7.87 -9.12
N LEU A 296 -23.98 -8.10 -9.12
CA LEU A 296 -23.24 -8.42 -10.34
C LEU A 296 -23.63 -9.81 -10.87
N CYS A 297 -23.59 -9.96 -12.20
CA CYS A 297 -23.67 -11.26 -12.84
C CYS A 297 -22.32 -12.01 -12.71
N GLU A 298 -21.86 -12.17 -11.47
CA GLU A 298 -20.59 -12.77 -11.06
C GLU A 298 -20.81 -13.55 -9.76
N ASN A 299 -20.55 -14.85 -9.79
CA ASN A 299 -20.81 -15.71 -8.61
C ASN A 299 -19.96 -15.32 -7.38
N ASN A 300 -18.80 -14.74 -7.59
CA ASN A 300 -17.92 -14.30 -6.49
C ASN A 300 -18.27 -12.91 -5.93
N ASP A 301 -19.34 -12.27 -6.42
CA ASP A 301 -19.83 -11.00 -5.87
C ASP A 301 -20.46 -11.20 -4.50
N LYS A 302 -19.60 -11.48 -3.51
CA LYS A 302 -19.96 -11.76 -2.13
C LYS A 302 -19.09 -10.98 -1.18
N PHE A 303 -19.68 -10.26 -0.28
CA PHE A 303 -19.00 -9.55 0.82
C PHE A 303 -18.69 -10.48 1.99
N ALA A 304 -19.51 -11.53 2.17
CA ALA A 304 -19.34 -12.55 3.20
C ALA A 304 -19.94 -13.87 2.77
N ILE A 305 -19.38 -14.96 3.26
CA ILE A 305 -19.84 -16.33 3.04
C ILE A 305 -19.98 -16.97 4.42
N ASP A 306 -21.12 -17.69 4.62
CA ASP A 306 -21.46 -18.40 5.86
C ASP A 306 -21.28 -17.53 7.12
N ARG A 307 -21.64 -16.23 7.03
CA ARG A 307 -21.45 -15.26 8.09
C ARG A 307 -22.58 -15.35 9.10
N LYS A 308 -22.24 -15.52 10.38
CA LYS A 308 -23.19 -15.40 11.49
C LYS A 308 -23.50 -13.93 11.75
N LEU A 309 -24.79 -13.57 11.65
CA LEU A 309 -25.28 -12.20 11.84
C LEU A 309 -26.64 -12.27 12.57
N PRO A 310 -27.11 -11.16 13.17
CA PRO A 310 -28.49 -11.02 13.58
C PRO A 310 -29.44 -11.20 12.39
N LYS A 311 -30.74 -11.48 12.68
CA LYS A 311 -31.76 -11.52 11.64
C LYS A 311 -31.73 -10.22 10.83
N ILE A 312 -31.61 -10.34 9.51
CA ILE A 312 -31.65 -9.22 8.58
C ILE A 312 -33.05 -9.15 7.95
N ASP A 313 -33.68 -7.99 8.06
CA ASP A 313 -34.96 -7.71 7.39
C ASP A 313 -34.68 -6.80 6.15
N MET A 314 -35.58 -6.87 5.17
CA MET A 314 -35.45 -6.03 3.97
C MET A 314 -35.53 -4.55 4.32
N GLY A 315 -34.55 -3.78 3.88
CA GLY A 315 -34.39 -2.37 4.21
C GLY A 315 -33.39 -2.10 5.33
N ASP A 316 -32.91 -3.11 6.04
CA ASP A 316 -31.84 -2.95 7.02
C ASP A 316 -30.58 -2.42 6.38
N LEU A 317 -29.86 -1.61 7.12
CA LEU A 317 -28.54 -1.11 6.71
C LEU A 317 -27.44 -1.99 7.31
N LEU A 318 -26.55 -2.45 6.46
CA LEU A 318 -25.36 -3.18 6.82
C LEU A 318 -24.16 -2.25 6.72
N VAL A 319 -23.30 -2.29 7.73
CA VAL A 319 -22.02 -1.57 7.75
C VAL A 319 -20.90 -2.59 7.56
N ILE A 320 -20.17 -2.47 6.46
CA ILE A 320 -18.97 -3.26 6.19
C ILE A 320 -17.77 -2.42 6.64
N HIS A 321 -17.08 -2.89 7.68
CA HIS A 321 -16.05 -2.15 8.38
C HIS A 321 -14.69 -2.18 7.64
N ASP A 322 -13.79 -1.28 8.04
CA ASP A 322 -12.38 -1.24 7.64
C ASP A 322 -12.16 -1.09 6.12
N THR A 323 -13.01 -0.29 5.48
CA THR A 323 -12.97 -0.05 4.03
C THR A 323 -12.36 1.30 3.64
N GLY A 324 -11.78 2.05 4.59
CA GLY A 324 -11.22 3.39 4.36
C GLY A 324 -9.96 3.41 3.50
N ALA A 325 -9.33 2.24 3.26
CA ALA A 325 -8.25 2.08 2.32
C ALA A 325 -8.46 0.84 1.47
N HIS A 326 -8.05 0.89 0.18
CA HIS A 326 -8.22 -0.21 -0.78
C HIS A 326 -9.68 -0.70 -0.92
N GLY A 327 -10.63 0.19 -0.66
CA GLY A 327 -12.05 0.01 -0.93
C GLY A 327 -12.41 0.70 -2.26
N PHE A 328 -12.96 1.92 -2.19
CA PHE A 328 -13.31 2.71 -3.38
C PHE A 328 -12.16 2.84 -4.39
N ALA A 329 -10.93 3.00 -3.92
CA ALA A 329 -9.75 3.16 -4.76
C ALA A 329 -9.48 1.96 -5.69
N MET A 330 -9.94 0.77 -5.33
CA MET A 330 -9.81 -0.45 -6.14
C MET A 330 -11.07 -0.74 -6.97
N GLY A 331 -11.98 0.22 -7.09
CA GLY A 331 -13.19 0.08 -7.89
C GLY A 331 -12.90 -0.25 -9.35
N TYR A 332 -13.75 -1.04 -9.97
CA TYR A 332 -13.64 -1.47 -11.36
C TYR A 332 -15.03 -1.48 -12.03
N ASN A 333 -15.08 -1.66 -13.33
CA ASN A 333 -16.31 -1.75 -14.09
C ASN A 333 -16.69 -3.20 -14.38
N TYR A 334 -17.91 -3.58 -13.99
CA TYR A 334 -18.52 -4.85 -14.35
C TYR A 334 -20.03 -4.68 -14.46
N CYS A 335 -20.68 -5.36 -15.41
CA CYS A 335 -22.11 -5.19 -15.75
C CYS A 335 -22.53 -3.74 -16.04
N LEU A 336 -21.58 -2.85 -16.37
CA LEU A 336 -21.81 -1.41 -16.53
C LEU A 336 -22.39 -0.72 -15.27
N LEU A 337 -22.19 -1.31 -14.09
CA LEU A 337 -22.58 -0.69 -12.83
C LEU A 337 -21.54 0.35 -12.41
N TYR A 338 -22.02 1.46 -11.87
CA TYR A 338 -21.17 2.55 -11.37
C TYR A 338 -20.67 2.22 -9.97
N THR A 339 -19.42 2.58 -9.71
CA THR A 339 -18.80 2.43 -8.38
C THR A 339 -19.38 3.39 -7.34
N SER A 340 -19.89 4.53 -7.79
CA SER A 340 -20.58 5.54 -6.96
C SER A 340 -21.46 6.42 -7.82
N PRO A 341 -22.55 6.98 -7.28
CA PRO A 341 -23.28 8.04 -7.95
C PRO A 341 -22.35 9.20 -8.27
N SER A 342 -22.38 9.68 -9.48
CA SER A 342 -21.68 10.92 -9.84
C SER A 342 -22.40 12.12 -9.18
N PRO A 343 -21.66 13.11 -8.67
CA PRO A 343 -22.29 14.35 -8.19
C PRO A 343 -23.07 15.09 -9.29
N ARG A 344 -23.03 14.59 -10.53
CA ARG A 344 -23.74 15.14 -11.68
C ARG A 344 -25.02 14.37 -12.04
N ASP A 345 -25.27 13.24 -11.40
CA ASP A 345 -26.48 12.44 -11.51
C ASP A 345 -27.48 12.81 -10.41
#